data_8c90e67a2264ea7711ac8c3a4430e6e8
#
_entry.id   8c90e67a2264ea7711ac8c3a4430e6e8
#
_cell.length_a   1.000
_cell.length_b   1.000
_cell.length_c   1.000
_cell.angle_alpha   90.00
_cell.angle_beta   90.00
_cell.angle_gamma   90.00
#
_symmetry.space_group_name_H-M   'P 1'
#
loop_
_entity.id
_entity.type
_entity.pdbx_description
1 polymer ?
#
loop_
_entity_poly.entity_id
_entity_poly.type
_entity_poly.pdbx_seq_one_letter_code
_entity_poly.pdbx_strand_id
1 'polypeptide(L)'
;VLAWIDEASQRLRPAVEHIAQGLVSVPVAHADESGLRVAARLHWLHTVASETLTWYGVHAKRGLPAIEVHGILRSRIAVLVHDCWKPYWDLDCVHALCNAHLLRELMFVHETTGQRWTQRMMGLLRRANQRCEVARQEGKSALTARQIRWVGKNYEAILAQADADNPQATRQNK
;
A
#
# COMPACT_ATOMS: atom_id res chain seq x y z
N VAL A 1 -13.94 -6.40 34.15
CA VAL A 1 -13.67 -5.77 32.83
C VAL A 1 -12.83 -6.71 31.97
N LEU A 2 -11.70 -7.25 32.44
CA LEU A 2 -10.83 -8.12 31.63
C LEU A 2 -11.54 -9.42 31.22
N ALA A 3 -12.33 -10.06 32.09
CA ALA A 3 -13.06 -11.26 31.75
C ALA A 3 -14.10 -11.04 30.64
N TRP A 4 -14.76 -9.88 30.61
CA TRP A 4 -15.71 -9.53 29.54
C TRP A 4 -15.03 -9.28 28.21
N ILE A 5 -13.83 -8.66 28.21
CA ILE A 5 -13.03 -8.47 27.01
C ILE A 5 -12.59 -9.82 26.44
N ASP A 6 -12.19 -10.74 27.32
CA ASP A 6 -11.77 -12.09 26.93
C ASP A 6 -12.95 -12.89 26.35
N GLU A 7 -14.10 -12.85 27.00
CA GLU A 7 -15.32 -13.47 26.49
C GLU A 7 -15.75 -12.89 25.14
N ALA A 8 -15.76 -11.57 25.01
CA ALA A 8 -16.09 -10.89 23.74
C ALA A 8 -15.11 -11.28 22.63
N SER A 9 -13.81 -11.32 22.93
CA SER A 9 -12.77 -11.76 21.99
C SER A 9 -12.99 -13.19 21.48
N GLN A 10 -13.32 -14.10 22.40
CA GLN A 10 -13.61 -15.50 22.05
C GLN A 10 -14.86 -15.63 21.17
N ARG A 11 -15.93 -14.88 21.50
CA ARG A 11 -17.18 -14.89 20.72
C ARG A 11 -17.00 -14.28 19.31
N LEU A 12 -16.13 -13.28 19.17
CA LEU A 12 -15.87 -12.63 17.89
C LEU A 12 -14.86 -13.39 17.00
N ARG A 13 -14.11 -14.33 17.56
CA ARG A 13 -13.09 -15.09 16.82
C ARG A 13 -13.62 -15.72 15.52
N PRO A 14 -14.78 -16.40 15.48
CA PRO A 14 -15.29 -16.96 14.23
C PRO A 14 -15.56 -15.91 13.15
N ALA A 15 -16.01 -14.71 13.53
CA ALA A 15 -16.23 -13.61 12.60
C ALA A 15 -14.90 -13.08 12.04
N VAL A 16 -13.86 -12.93 12.88
CA VAL A 16 -12.52 -12.51 12.47
C VAL A 16 -11.88 -13.54 11.52
N GLU A 17 -12.03 -14.83 11.83
CA GLU A 17 -11.57 -15.93 10.96
C GLU A 17 -12.31 -15.94 9.62
N HIS A 18 -13.61 -15.68 9.60
CA HIS A 18 -14.39 -15.57 8.37
C HIS A 18 -13.93 -14.39 7.51
N ILE A 19 -13.65 -13.23 8.12
CA ILE A 19 -13.06 -12.07 7.41
C ILE A 19 -11.70 -12.43 6.81
N ALA A 20 -10.83 -13.08 7.59
CA ALA A 20 -9.52 -13.53 7.13
C ALA A 20 -9.63 -14.48 5.92
N GLN A 21 -10.54 -15.46 6.00
CA GLN A 21 -10.83 -16.39 4.89
C GLN A 21 -11.36 -15.68 3.65
N GLY A 22 -12.22 -14.67 3.83
CA GLY A 22 -12.72 -13.85 2.73
C GLY A 22 -11.63 -13.06 2.01
N LEU A 23 -10.56 -12.69 2.72
CA LEU A 23 -9.44 -11.93 2.15
C LEU A 23 -8.42 -12.80 1.39
N VAL A 24 -8.41 -14.11 1.61
CA VAL A 24 -7.42 -15.04 1.01
C VAL A 24 -7.46 -15.08 -0.52
N SER A 25 -8.58 -14.75 -1.14
CA SER A 25 -8.78 -14.89 -2.60
C SER A 25 -9.35 -13.62 -3.25
N VAL A 26 -9.19 -12.46 -2.60
CA VAL A 26 -9.67 -11.21 -3.21
C VAL A 26 -8.82 -10.83 -4.42
N PRO A 27 -9.41 -10.22 -5.46
CA PRO A 27 -8.66 -9.78 -6.63
C PRO A 27 -7.67 -8.66 -6.30
N VAL A 28 -8.00 -7.80 -5.35
CA VAL A 28 -7.14 -6.70 -4.89
C VAL A 28 -7.19 -6.63 -3.37
N ALA A 29 -6.03 -6.69 -2.72
CA ALA A 29 -5.86 -6.42 -1.30
C ALA A 29 -4.96 -5.21 -1.07
N HIS A 30 -5.21 -4.50 0.01
CA HIS A 30 -4.36 -3.45 0.54
C HIS A 30 -3.72 -3.95 1.82
N ALA A 31 -2.42 -3.73 2.00
CA ALA A 31 -1.71 -4.07 3.24
C ALA A 31 -0.90 -2.87 3.74
N ASP A 32 -0.91 -2.71 5.06
CA ASP A 32 -0.14 -1.68 5.77
C ASP A 32 0.11 -2.12 7.22
N GLU A 33 1.08 -1.51 7.90
CA GLU A 33 1.35 -1.73 9.31
C GLU A 33 1.52 -0.43 10.08
N SER A 34 1.02 -0.44 11.29
CA SER A 34 1.20 0.66 12.25
C SER A 34 1.83 0.16 13.54
N GLY A 35 2.80 0.92 14.07
CA GLY A 35 3.39 0.63 15.35
C GLY A 35 2.40 0.91 16.50
N LEU A 36 2.30 -0.02 17.44
CA LEU A 36 1.53 0.15 18.67
C LEU A 36 2.31 -0.37 19.87
N ARG A 37 1.95 0.05 21.07
CA ARG A 37 2.58 -0.44 22.31
C ARG A 37 1.65 -1.38 23.06
N VAL A 38 2.14 -2.59 23.34
CA VAL A 38 1.49 -3.58 24.19
C VAL A 38 2.40 -3.82 25.38
N ALA A 39 1.93 -3.56 26.61
CA ALA A 39 2.73 -3.67 27.82
C ALA A 39 4.10 -2.94 27.72
N ALA A 40 4.09 -1.71 27.25
CA ALA A 40 5.26 -0.85 26.99
C ALA A 40 6.25 -1.35 25.90
N ARG A 41 6.01 -2.49 25.26
CA ARG A 41 6.83 -3.03 24.17
C ARG A 41 6.22 -2.68 22.82
N LEU A 42 7.09 -2.39 21.84
CA LEU A 42 6.65 -2.15 20.47
C LEU A 42 6.11 -3.44 19.86
N HIS A 43 4.90 -3.35 19.32
CA HIS A 43 4.24 -4.35 18.47
C HIS A 43 3.78 -3.66 17.20
N TRP A 44 3.29 -4.44 16.26
CA TRP A 44 2.82 -3.98 14.97
C TRP A 44 1.39 -4.46 14.74
N LEU A 45 0.52 -3.51 14.44
CA LEU A 45 -0.82 -3.78 13.95
C LEU A 45 -0.73 -3.93 12.43
N HIS A 46 -0.92 -5.14 11.95
CA HIS A 46 -1.01 -5.44 10.54
C HIS A 46 -2.45 -5.29 10.08
N THR A 47 -2.64 -4.62 8.97
CA THR A 47 -3.94 -4.42 8.34
C THR A 47 -3.93 -5.06 6.97
N VAL A 48 -4.95 -5.87 6.66
CA VAL A 48 -5.23 -6.33 5.30
C VAL A 48 -6.66 -5.98 4.98
N ALA A 49 -6.89 -5.28 3.87
CA ALA A 49 -8.20 -4.80 3.48
C ALA A 49 -8.50 -5.07 2.01
N SER A 50 -9.77 -5.29 1.70
CA SER A 50 -10.34 -5.23 0.37
C SER A 50 -11.36 -4.09 0.29
N GLU A 51 -12.16 -4.05 -0.76
CA GLU A 51 -13.26 -3.08 -0.87
C GLU A 51 -14.32 -3.23 0.23
N THR A 52 -14.55 -4.46 0.71
CA THR A 52 -15.65 -4.78 1.63
C THR A 52 -15.22 -5.39 2.96
N LEU A 53 -14.00 -5.86 3.09
CA LEU A 53 -13.48 -6.54 4.27
C LEU A 53 -12.22 -5.86 4.77
N THR A 54 -12.07 -5.78 6.09
CA THR A 54 -10.84 -5.34 6.74
C THR A 54 -10.52 -6.27 7.90
N TRP A 55 -9.30 -6.77 7.93
CA TRP A 55 -8.77 -7.60 8.98
C TRP A 55 -7.59 -6.91 9.66
N TYR A 56 -7.49 -7.11 10.97
CA TYR A 56 -6.39 -6.63 11.79
C TYR A 56 -5.74 -7.77 12.56
N GLY A 57 -4.41 -7.76 12.61
CA GLY A 57 -3.62 -8.67 13.42
C GLY A 57 -2.47 -7.98 14.12
N VAL A 58 -2.20 -8.38 15.36
CA VAL A 58 -1.09 -7.82 16.15
C VAL A 58 0.04 -8.84 16.21
N HIS A 59 1.27 -8.37 15.95
CA HIS A 59 2.48 -9.20 16.06
C HIS A 59 3.64 -8.41 16.66
N ALA A 60 4.51 -9.10 17.41
CA ALA A 60 5.67 -8.47 18.04
C ALA A 60 6.75 -8.03 17.03
N LYS A 61 6.76 -8.63 15.84
CA LYS A 61 7.68 -8.28 14.76
C LYS A 61 6.92 -7.71 13.56
N ARG A 62 7.59 -6.82 12.83
CA ARG A 62 7.16 -6.33 11.52
C ARG A 62 7.66 -7.27 10.41
N GLY A 63 6.97 -7.34 9.29
CA GLY A 63 7.44 -7.99 8.07
C GLY A 63 7.20 -9.46 7.95
N LEU A 64 8.06 -10.17 7.23
CA LEU A 64 7.85 -11.58 6.85
C LEU A 64 7.43 -12.49 8.00
N PRO A 65 8.00 -12.43 9.21
CA PRO A 65 7.56 -13.29 10.30
C PRO A 65 6.09 -13.10 10.70
N ALA A 66 5.58 -11.86 10.63
CA ALA A 66 4.18 -11.59 10.90
C ALA A 66 3.29 -11.98 9.72
N ILE A 67 3.72 -11.72 8.50
CA ILE A 67 3.03 -12.13 7.26
C ILE A 67 2.85 -13.65 7.24
N GLU A 68 3.85 -14.40 7.64
CA GLU A 68 3.80 -15.86 7.73
C GLU A 68 2.83 -16.36 8.80
N VAL A 69 2.90 -15.79 10.00
CA VAL A 69 2.03 -16.16 11.11
C VAL A 69 0.57 -15.87 10.80
N HIS A 70 0.27 -14.70 10.20
CA HIS A 70 -1.08 -14.32 9.85
C HIS A 70 -1.62 -15.07 8.61
N GLY A 71 -0.76 -15.45 7.68
CA GLY A 71 -1.07 -16.32 6.55
C GLY A 71 -1.88 -15.70 5.41
N ILE A 72 -2.59 -14.58 5.62
CA ILE A 72 -3.50 -13.98 4.63
C ILE A 72 -2.77 -13.57 3.36
N LEU A 73 -1.63 -12.89 3.48
CA LEU A 73 -0.87 -12.37 2.33
C LEU A 73 -0.05 -13.44 1.58
N ARG A 74 0.08 -14.65 2.13
CA ARG A 74 0.68 -15.81 1.45
C ARG A 74 -0.30 -16.56 0.55
N SER A 75 -1.51 -16.09 0.45
CA SER A 75 -2.60 -16.70 -0.32
C SER A 75 -2.68 -16.12 -1.75
N ARG A 76 -3.68 -16.54 -2.52
CA ARG A 76 -3.84 -16.20 -3.94
C ARG A 76 -4.37 -14.79 -4.19
N ILE A 77 -3.80 -13.77 -3.55
CA ILE A 77 -4.11 -12.38 -3.85
C ILE A 77 -3.54 -12.05 -5.23
N ALA A 78 -4.40 -11.58 -6.16
CA ALA A 78 -3.94 -11.27 -7.50
C ALA A 78 -3.13 -9.97 -7.54
N VAL A 79 -3.59 -8.92 -6.87
CA VAL A 79 -2.90 -7.61 -6.78
C VAL A 79 -2.80 -7.19 -5.32
N LEU A 80 -1.59 -6.88 -4.85
CA LEU A 80 -1.35 -6.31 -3.52
C LEU A 80 -0.95 -4.84 -3.65
N VAL A 81 -1.75 -3.96 -3.03
CA VAL A 81 -1.44 -2.53 -2.90
C VAL A 81 -0.75 -2.31 -1.55
N HIS A 82 0.48 -1.79 -1.56
CA HIS A 82 1.27 -1.60 -0.34
C HIS A 82 2.18 -0.36 -0.44
N ASP A 83 2.83 0.02 0.67
CA ASP A 83 3.96 0.93 0.64
C ASP A 83 5.17 0.24 -0.07
N CYS A 84 6.21 0.96 -0.36
CA CYS A 84 7.38 0.41 -1.04
C CYS A 84 8.27 -0.46 -0.12
N TRP A 85 7.76 -0.98 1.00
CA TRP A 85 8.56 -1.72 1.97
C TRP A 85 8.96 -3.10 1.47
N LYS A 86 10.25 -3.42 1.63
CA LYS A 86 10.90 -4.58 1.03
C LYS A 86 10.20 -5.93 1.24
N PRO A 87 9.71 -6.30 2.44
CA PRO A 87 9.09 -7.61 2.67
C PRO A 87 7.87 -7.92 1.82
N TYR A 88 7.14 -6.91 1.33
CA TYR A 88 6.01 -7.15 0.44
C TYR A 88 6.45 -7.64 -0.94
N TRP A 89 7.64 -7.21 -1.42
CA TRP A 89 8.17 -7.63 -2.71
C TRP A 89 8.58 -9.11 -2.78
N ASP A 90 8.68 -9.78 -1.63
CA ASP A 90 8.93 -11.22 -1.53
C ASP A 90 7.66 -12.07 -1.69
N LEU A 91 6.49 -11.45 -1.91
CA LEU A 91 5.21 -12.14 -2.13
C LEU A 91 4.98 -12.37 -3.62
N ASP A 92 4.45 -13.55 -3.96
CA ASP A 92 4.14 -13.92 -5.35
C ASP A 92 2.77 -13.39 -5.77
N CYS A 93 2.75 -12.11 -6.17
CA CYS A 93 1.55 -11.41 -6.64
C CYS A 93 1.92 -10.22 -7.52
N VAL A 94 0.94 -9.60 -8.16
CA VAL A 94 1.16 -8.30 -8.82
C VAL A 94 1.21 -7.21 -7.77
N HIS A 95 2.29 -6.43 -7.76
CA HIS A 95 2.48 -5.34 -6.82
C HIS A 95 1.97 -4.02 -7.37
N ALA A 96 1.25 -3.27 -6.56
CA ALA A 96 0.86 -1.89 -6.82
C ALA A 96 1.25 -1.00 -5.64
N LEU A 97 1.82 0.18 -5.91
CA LEU A 97 2.21 1.08 -4.84
C LEU A 97 1.03 1.95 -4.37
N CYS A 98 0.92 2.12 -3.07
CA CYS A 98 -0.11 2.94 -2.46
C CYS A 98 0.10 4.42 -2.78
N ASN A 99 -0.80 5.02 -3.56
CA ASN A 99 -0.72 6.43 -3.93
C ASN A 99 -0.74 7.39 -2.72
N ALA A 100 -1.37 7.03 -1.62
CA ALA A 100 -1.38 7.85 -0.41
C ALA A 100 0.03 7.97 0.20
N HIS A 101 0.80 6.89 0.21
CA HIS A 101 2.20 6.88 0.63
C HIS A 101 3.08 7.71 -0.32
N LEU A 102 2.97 7.45 -1.63
CA LEU A 102 3.71 8.20 -2.64
C LEU A 102 3.44 9.70 -2.58
N LEU A 103 2.18 10.10 -2.41
CA LEU A 103 1.81 11.53 -2.29
C LEU A 103 2.38 12.18 -1.03
N ARG A 104 2.46 11.47 0.11
CA ARG A 104 3.10 11.98 1.34
C ARG A 104 4.61 12.15 1.16
N GLU A 105 5.28 11.18 0.55
CA GLU A 105 6.72 11.26 0.26
C GLU A 105 7.04 12.40 -0.71
N LEU A 106 6.28 12.52 -1.79
CA LEU A 106 6.44 13.61 -2.75
C LEU A 106 6.19 14.98 -2.12
N MET A 107 5.22 15.10 -1.20
CA MET A 107 4.95 16.32 -0.45
C MET A 107 6.14 16.66 0.45
N PHE A 108 6.67 15.68 1.19
CA PHE A 108 7.85 15.88 2.03
C PHE A 108 9.06 16.36 1.21
N VAL A 109 9.33 15.73 0.07
CA VAL A 109 10.42 16.15 -0.84
C VAL A 109 10.16 17.57 -1.35
N HIS A 110 8.91 17.89 -1.71
CA HIS A 110 8.57 19.24 -2.16
C HIS A 110 8.81 20.30 -1.09
N GLU A 111 8.35 20.07 0.13
CA GLU A 111 8.49 21.00 1.26
C GLU A 111 9.96 21.21 1.67
N THR A 112 10.79 20.17 1.53
CA THR A 112 12.21 20.24 1.90
C THR A 112 13.11 20.78 0.82
N THR A 113 12.79 20.59 -0.45
CA THR A 113 13.69 20.92 -1.58
C THR A 113 13.14 21.98 -2.53
N GLY A 114 11.83 22.23 -2.54
CA GLY A 114 11.17 23.13 -3.49
C GLY A 114 11.14 22.64 -4.93
N GLN A 115 11.57 21.41 -5.20
CA GLN A 115 11.67 20.88 -6.56
C GLN A 115 10.32 20.77 -7.26
N ARG A 116 10.20 21.31 -8.47
CA ARG A 116 8.92 21.41 -9.19
C ARG A 116 8.39 20.08 -9.73
N TRP A 117 9.25 19.12 -10.00
CA TRP A 117 8.85 17.82 -10.52
C TRP A 117 7.95 17.06 -9.54
N THR A 118 8.13 17.27 -8.23
CA THR A 118 7.31 16.64 -7.18
C THR A 118 5.84 17.08 -7.27
N GLN A 119 5.59 18.38 -7.46
CA GLN A 119 4.22 18.89 -7.66
C GLN A 119 3.60 18.34 -8.94
N ARG A 120 4.38 18.25 -10.02
CA ARG A 120 3.92 17.68 -11.30
C ARG A 120 3.54 16.20 -11.12
N MET A 121 4.36 15.43 -10.41
CA MET A 121 4.09 14.01 -10.12
C MET A 121 2.82 13.85 -9.26
N MET A 122 2.70 14.59 -8.16
CA MET A 122 1.48 14.58 -7.35
C MET A 122 0.24 14.93 -8.17
N GLY A 123 0.34 15.93 -9.04
CA GLY A 123 -0.75 16.32 -9.94
C GLY A 123 -1.09 15.21 -10.96
N LEU A 124 -0.10 14.48 -11.47
CA LEU A 124 -0.31 13.35 -12.37
C LEU A 124 -1.02 12.20 -11.66
N LEU A 125 -0.53 11.78 -10.48
CA LEU A 125 -1.10 10.68 -9.71
C LEU A 125 -2.56 10.97 -9.32
N ARG A 126 -2.86 12.18 -8.86
CA ARG A 126 -4.24 12.60 -8.53
C ARG A 126 -5.16 12.55 -9.75
N ARG A 127 -4.71 13.06 -10.91
CA ARG A 127 -5.50 13.01 -12.16
C ARG A 127 -5.70 11.59 -12.67
N ALA A 128 -4.69 10.73 -12.54
CA ALA A 128 -4.81 9.31 -12.91
C ALA A 128 -5.86 8.62 -12.03
N ASN A 129 -5.80 8.82 -10.71
CA ASN A 129 -6.79 8.29 -9.78
C ASN A 129 -8.20 8.78 -10.09
N GLN A 130 -8.38 10.09 -10.30
CA GLN A 130 -9.69 10.65 -10.66
C GLN A 130 -10.27 10.03 -11.94
N ARG A 131 -9.42 9.77 -12.94
CA ARG A 131 -9.87 9.07 -14.17
C ARG A 131 -10.31 7.64 -13.89
N CYS A 132 -9.62 6.94 -12.99
CA CYS A 132 -10.03 5.60 -12.56
C CYS A 132 -11.38 5.64 -11.83
N GLU A 133 -11.60 6.64 -10.97
CA GLU A 133 -12.88 6.84 -10.28
C GLU A 133 -14.03 7.06 -11.27
N VAL A 134 -13.85 7.98 -12.23
CA VAL A 134 -14.85 8.25 -13.26
C VAL A 134 -15.13 6.99 -14.08
N ALA A 135 -14.08 6.26 -14.49
CA ALA A 135 -14.25 5.02 -15.24
C ALA A 135 -15.07 3.97 -14.46
N ARG A 136 -14.83 3.82 -13.14
CA ARG A 136 -15.61 2.94 -12.28
C ARG A 136 -17.08 3.36 -12.18
N GLN A 137 -17.34 4.65 -12.00
CA GLN A 137 -18.70 5.20 -11.97
C GLN A 137 -19.46 4.96 -13.29
N GLU A 138 -18.73 4.94 -14.42
CA GLU A 138 -19.27 4.60 -15.74
C GLU A 138 -19.35 3.08 -16.01
N GLY A 139 -19.07 2.24 -15.01
CA GLY A 139 -19.09 0.78 -15.15
C GLY A 139 -17.94 0.19 -15.98
N LYS A 140 -16.89 0.94 -16.22
CA LYS A 140 -15.71 0.49 -16.97
C LYS A 140 -14.72 -0.24 -16.05
N SER A 141 -14.22 -1.37 -16.50
CA SER A 141 -13.20 -2.16 -15.76
C SER A 141 -11.78 -1.62 -15.90
N ALA A 142 -11.51 -0.76 -16.89
CA ALA A 142 -10.18 -0.21 -17.15
C ALA A 142 -10.24 1.16 -17.84
N LEU A 143 -9.15 1.91 -17.72
CA LEU A 143 -8.91 3.10 -18.55
C LEU A 143 -8.66 2.69 -20.00
N THR A 144 -8.99 3.59 -20.94
CA THR A 144 -8.67 3.38 -22.35
C THR A 144 -7.15 3.33 -22.59
N ALA A 145 -6.71 2.61 -23.62
CA ALA A 145 -5.29 2.57 -24.01
C ALA A 145 -4.69 3.97 -24.24
N ARG A 146 -5.50 4.92 -24.76
CA ARG A 146 -5.07 6.32 -24.93
C ARG A 146 -4.79 7.01 -23.57
N GLN A 147 -5.66 6.79 -22.59
CA GLN A 147 -5.49 7.36 -21.23
C GLN A 147 -4.27 6.75 -20.53
N ILE A 148 -4.09 5.43 -20.63
CA ILE A 148 -2.91 4.73 -20.06
C ILE A 148 -1.63 5.26 -20.70
N ARG A 149 -1.54 5.35 -22.01
CA ARG A 149 -0.37 5.92 -22.70
C ARG A 149 -0.10 7.37 -22.30
N TRP A 150 -1.15 8.17 -22.13
CA TRP A 150 -0.99 9.56 -21.68
C TRP A 150 -0.40 9.62 -20.27
N VAL A 151 -0.88 8.81 -19.34
CA VAL A 151 -0.33 8.73 -17.97
C VAL A 151 1.14 8.29 -18.03
N GLY A 152 1.46 7.21 -18.73
CA GLY A 152 2.82 6.70 -18.87
C GLY A 152 3.79 7.74 -19.45
N LYS A 153 3.42 8.38 -20.57
CA LYS A 153 4.25 9.42 -21.19
C LYS A 153 4.54 10.59 -20.26
N ASN A 154 3.55 11.04 -19.49
CA ASN A 154 3.76 12.13 -18.53
C ASN A 154 4.59 11.68 -17.33
N TYR A 155 4.42 10.44 -16.87
CA TYR A 155 5.19 9.85 -15.79
C TYR A 155 6.69 9.81 -16.15
N GLU A 156 7.01 9.24 -17.29
CA GLU A 156 8.41 9.19 -17.81
C GLU A 156 9.03 10.59 -17.97
N ALA A 157 8.27 11.53 -18.50
CA ALA A 157 8.77 12.91 -18.67
C ALA A 157 9.04 13.61 -17.32
N ILE A 158 8.26 13.30 -16.28
CA ILE A 158 8.49 13.84 -14.93
C ILE A 158 9.67 13.14 -14.26
N LEU A 159 9.85 11.83 -14.45
CA LEU A 159 11.01 11.10 -13.94
C LEU A 159 12.30 11.62 -14.59
N ALA A 160 12.32 11.81 -15.91
CA ALA A 160 13.49 12.38 -16.59
C ALA A 160 13.86 13.77 -16.06
N GLN A 161 12.86 14.60 -15.70
CA GLN A 161 13.11 15.89 -15.04
C GLN A 161 13.68 15.69 -13.62
N ALA A 162 13.12 14.73 -12.85
CA ALA A 162 13.60 14.44 -11.51
C ALA A 162 15.07 13.97 -11.52
N ASP A 163 15.43 13.12 -12.46
CA ASP A 163 16.82 12.65 -12.65
C ASP A 163 17.76 13.78 -13.02
N ALA A 164 17.33 14.69 -13.90
CA ALA A 164 18.12 15.87 -14.28
C ALA A 164 18.33 16.84 -13.11
N ASP A 165 17.29 17.02 -12.26
CA ASP A 165 17.36 17.89 -11.08
C ASP A 165 18.17 17.24 -9.93
N ASN A 166 18.37 15.91 -9.95
CA ASN A 166 19.06 15.13 -8.92
C ASN A 166 20.09 14.17 -9.53
N PRO A 167 21.14 14.67 -10.17
CA PRO A 167 22.15 13.80 -10.76
C PRO A 167 22.78 12.92 -9.67
N GLN A 168 22.85 11.61 -9.93
CA GLN A 168 23.50 10.67 -9.00
C GLN A 168 24.95 11.11 -8.78
N ALA A 169 25.33 11.29 -7.52
CA ALA A 169 26.73 11.53 -7.18
C ALA A 169 27.55 10.33 -7.68
N THR A 170 28.52 10.58 -8.56
CA THR A 170 29.48 9.57 -9.01
C THR A 170 30.11 8.95 -7.79
N ARG A 171 29.89 7.65 -7.53
CA ARG A 171 30.58 6.91 -6.48
C ARG A 171 32.08 7.04 -6.79
N GLN A 172 32.76 7.93 -6.08
CA GLN A 172 34.24 7.87 -6.03
C GLN A 172 34.58 6.56 -5.31
N ASN A 173 35.09 5.58 -6.07
CA ASN A 173 35.71 4.40 -5.51
C ASN A 173 36.86 4.87 -4.63
N LYS A 174 36.69 4.73 -3.32
CA LYS A 174 37.79 4.75 -2.35
C LYS A 174 38.25 3.35 -2.12
#